data_1963e76edba5486b1d115453c42cd97c
#
_entry.id   1963e76edba5486b1d115453c42cd97c
#
_cell.length_a   1.000
_cell.length_b   1.000
_cell.length_c   1.000
_cell.angle_alpha   90.00
_cell.angle_beta   90.00
_cell.angle_gamma   90.00
#
_symmetry.space_group_name_H-M   'P 1'
#
loop_
_entity.id
_entity.type
_entity.pdbx_description
1 polymer ?
#
loop_
_entity_poly.entity_id
_entity_poly.type
_entity_poly.pdbx_seq_one_letter_code
_entity_poly.pdbx_strand_id
1 'polypeptide(L)'
;MAEHTDQNLLHQVIYSVFVRNHTKEGTFRALEGDLDRLKGLGADIIWLMPIHPIGSEGRKGTLGSPYAIQDYRGINPEYGTREDFIHLVDAIHARGMKCIIDVVYNHTSPDSVLAHTHPEWFFHDEQGRPSRHVADWWDVVDLDYTHKELWRYQIDTLKMWAEIVDGFRCDVASSVPLDFWTAARQEVETVRPGCIWLAESVHGLHVLGLRKMGAYCATDTELYRAFD
;
A
#
# COMPACT_ATOMS: atom_id res chain seq x y z
N MET A 1 -14.90 -6.04 11.23
CA MET A 1 -15.01 -6.03 9.77
C MET A 1 -15.96 -4.92 9.35
N ALA A 2 -15.70 -4.32 8.19
CA ALA A 2 -16.61 -3.34 7.62
C ALA A 2 -17.99 -3.96 7.34
N GLU A 3 -19.03 -3.12 7.29
CA GLU A 3 -20.44 -3.57 7.24
C GLU A 3 -20.76 -4.45 6.03
N HIS A 4 -20.07 -4.24 4.92
CA HIS A 4 -20.29 -4.94 3.64
C HIS A 4 -19.16 -5.90 3.26
N THR A 5 -18.34 -6.34 4.25
CA THR A 5 -17.29 -7.34 3.99
C THR A 5 -17.87 -8.65 3.47
N ASP A 6 -17.30 -9.18 2.39
CA ASP A 6 -17.62 -10.52 1.90
C ASP A 6 -17.13 -11.56 2.89
N GLN A 7 -18.07 -12.29 3.52
CA GLN A 7 -17.75 -13.33 4.50
C GLN A 7 -16.89 -14.47 3.92
N ASN A 8 -16.89 -14.66 2.60
CA ASN A 8 -16.04 -15.67 1.95
C ASN A 8 -14.55 -15.34 2.07
N LEU A 9 -14.17 -14.07 2.32
CA LEU A 9 -12.77 -13.68 2.53
C LEU A 9 -12.13 -14.41 3.72
N LEU A 10 -12.92 -14.81 4.74
CA LEU A 10 -12.44 -15.59 5.88
C LEU A 10 -11.85 -16.96 5.52
N HIS A 11 -12.18 -17.48 4.35
CA HIS A 11 -11.73 -18.79 3.87
C HIS A 11 -10.69 -18.70 2.77
N GLN A 12 -10.24 -17.50 2.41
CA GLN A 12 -9.28 -17.29 1.33
C GLN A 12 -7.84 -17.25 1.85
N VAL A 13 -6.95 -17.84 1.07
CA VAL A 13 -5.51 -17.85 1.33
C VAL A 13 -4.85 -16.72 0.56
N ILE A 14 -4.21 -15.79 1.29
CA ILE A 14 -3.43 -14.71 0.72
C ILE A 14 -1.97 -15.15 0.63
N TYR A 15 -1.38 -15.06 -0.57
CA TYR A 15 0.05 -15.30 -0.78
C TYR A 15 0.75 -14.00 -1.11
N SER A 16 1.68 -13.58 -0.23
CA SER A 16 2.46 -12.36 -0.40
C SER A 16 3.64 -12.58 -1.35
N VAL A 17 3.81 -11.66 -2.31
CA VAL A 17 4.89 -11.70 -3.31
C VAL A 17 5.66 -10.38 -3.30
N PHE A 18 6.96 -10.46 -3.03
CA PHE A 18 7.89 -9.39 -3.36
C PHE A 18 8.47 -9.66 -4.74
N VAL A 19 8.04 -8.92 -5.75
CA VAL A 19 8.36 -9.17 -7.17
C VAL A 19 9.86 -9.30 -7.41
N ARG A 20 10.66 -8.38 -6.85
CA ARG A 20 12.13 -8.39 -6.97
C ARG A 20 12.77 -9.73 -6.55
N ASN A 21 12.24 -10.37 -5.53
CA ASN A 21 12.87 -11.54 -4.90
C ASN A 21 12.15 -12.86 -5.21
N HIS A 22 11.02 -12.82 -5.92
CA HIS A 22 10.19 -14.00 -6.15
C HIS A 22 10.81 -14.95 -7.17
N THR A 23 11.38 -14.38 -8.24
CA THR A 23 12.10 -15.12 -9.27
C THR A 23 13.52 -14.58 -9.42
N LYS A 24 14.36 -15.28 -10.17
CA LYS A 24 15.72 -14.83 -10.45
C LYS A 24 15.74 -13.51 -11.24
N GLU A 25 14.79 -13.33 -12.15
CA GLU A 25 14.62 -12.15 -12.98
C GLU A 25 14.02 -10.98 -12.23
N GLY A 26 13.18 -11.24 -11.21
CA GLY A 26 12.53 -10.22 -10.38
C GLY A 26 11.54 -9.34 -11.14
N THR A 27 10.84 -9.87 -12.13
CA THR A 27 9.92 -9.11 -13.00
C THR A 27 8.50 -9.67 -12.97
N PHE A 28 7.50 -8.85 -13.38
CA PHE A 28 6.11 -9.27 -13.53
C PHE A 28 5.96 -10.46 -14.49
N ARG A 29 6.69 -10.44 -15.62
CA ARG A 29 6.64 -11.53 -16.60
C ARG A 29 7.19 -12.85 -16.05
N ALA A 30 8.24 -12.79 -15.24
CA ALA A 30 8.78 -13.98 -14.62
C ALA A 30 7.85 -14.52 -13.53
N LEU A 31 7.21 -13.64 -12.74
CA LEU A 31 6.19 -14.02 -11.77
C LEU A 31 4.99 -14.71 -12.43
N GLU A 32 4.54 -14.23 -13.59
CA GLU A 32 3.45 -14.85 -14.35
C GLU A 32 3.72 -16.34 -14.63
N GLY A 33 4.96 -16.69 -14.95
CA GLY A 33 5.38 -18.07 -15.17
C GLY A 33 5.25 -18.99 -13.95
N ASP A 34 5.11 -18.43 -12.74
CA ASP A 34 5.00 -19.19 -11.49
C ASP A 34 3.55 -19.27 -10.93
N LEU A 35 2.59 -18.60 -11.56
CA LEU A 35 1.21 -18.52 -11.05
C LEU A 35 0.52 -19.88 -10.90
N ASP A 36 0.81 -20.84 -11.79
CA ASP A 36 0.22 -22.18 -11.70
C ASP A 36 0.70 -22.92 -10.44
N ARG A 37 1.97 -22.74 -10.05
CA ARG A 37 2.49 -23.28 -8.78
C ARG A 37 1.80 -22.62 -7.60
N LEU A 38 1.65 -21.29 -7.60
CA LEU A 38 0.99 -20.55 -6.52
C LEU A 38 -0.47 -20.98 -6.37
N LYS A 39 -1.20 -21.13 -7.49
CA LYS A 39 -2.56 -21.69 -7.48
C LYS A 39 -2.59 -23.11 -6.93
N GLY A 40 -1.63 -23.94 -7.32
CA GLY A 40 -1.49 -25.32 -6.82
C GLY A 40 -1.19 -25.39 -5.30
N LEU A 41 -0.61 -24.37 -4.70
CA LEU A 41 -0.45 -24.24 -3.25
C LEU A 41 -1.74 -23.83 -2.52
N GLY A 42 -2.80 -23.52 -3.25
CA GLY A 42 -4.08 -23.09 -2.68
C GLY A 42 -4.20 -21.59 -2.49
N ALA A 43 -3.36 -20.77 -3.14
CA ALA A 43 -3.52 -19.31 -3.08
C ALA A 43 -4.82 -18.88 -3.79
N ASP A 44 -5.59 -18.03 -3.13
CA ASP A 44 -6.81 -17.41 -3.66
C ASP A 44 -6.57 -15.94 -4.02
N ILE A 45 -5.70 -15.29 -3.26
CA ILE A 45 -5.34 -13.87 -3.45
C ILE A 45 -3.82 -13.76 -3.53
N ILE A 46 -3.33 -13.12 -4.58
CA ILE A 46 -1.93 -12.70 -4.69
C ILE A 46 -1.82 -11.27 -4.18
N TRP A 47 -1.08 -11.09 -3.09
CA TRP A 47 -0.73 -9.76 -2.57
C TRP A 47 0.67 -9.40 -3.05
N LEU A 48 0.75 -8.41 -3.93
CA LEU A 48 2.01 -7.83 -4.37
C LEU A 48 2.47 -6.76 -3.37
N MET A 49 3.64 -6.94 -2.78
CA MET A 49 4.32 -5.89 -2.02
C MET A 49 4.55 -4.67 -2.93
N PRO A 50 4.90 -3.48 -2.41
CA PRO A 50 4.84 -2.25 -3.20
C PRO A 50 5.48 -2.38 -4.59
N ILE A 51 4.70 -2.00 -5.59
CA ILE A 51 5.06 -2.12 -7.02
C ILE A 51 5.63 -0.82 -7.61
N HIS A 52 5.73 0.20 -6.78
CA HIS A 52 6.07 1.58 -7.18
C HIS A 52 7.58 1.80 -7.29
N PRO A 53 8.02 2.86 -8.01
CA PRO A 53 9.41 3.30 -7.97
C PRO A 53 9.87 3.60 -6.55
N ILE A 54 11.11 3.26 -6.27
CA ILE A 54 11.73 3.42 -4.94
C ILE A 54 12.62 4.65 -4.95
N GLY A 55 12.52 5.50 -3.92
CA GLY A 55 13.35 6.67 -3.77
C GLY A 55 14.84 6.34 -3.63
N SER A 56 15.66 7.32 -3.89
CA SER A 56 17.13 7.22 -3.85
C SER A 56 17.73 7.93 -2.63
N GLU A 57 17.08 8.97 -2.14
CA GLU A 57 17.54 9.73 -0.98
C GLU A 57 17.34 8.94 0.33
N GLY A 58 18.38 8.87 1.14
CA GLY A 58 18.35 8.12 2.42
C GLY A 58 18.18 6.60 2.27
N ARG A 59 18.35 6.06 1.08
CA ARG A 59 18.08 4.66 0.71
C ARG A 59 18.74 3.64 1.65
N LYS A 60 17.97 2.69 2.15
CA LYS A 60 18.48 1.54 2.90
C LYS A 60 19.07 0.49 1.97
N GLY A 61 20.36 0.18 2.14
CA GLY A 61 21.08 -0.77 1.29
C GLY A 61 21.22 -0.28 -0.16
N THR A 62 21.61 -1.18 -1.07
CA THR A 62 21.89 -0.81 -2.47
C THR A 62 20.64 -0.60 -3.31
N LEU A 63 19.59 -1.38 -3.07
CA LEU A 63 18.35 -1.39 -3.88
C LEU A 63 17.19 -0.63 -3.24
N GLY A 64 17.31 -0.24 -1.98
CA GLY A 64 16.29 0.46 -1.23
C GLY A 64 15.13 -0.42 -0.75
N SER A 65 14.36 0.13 0.18
CA SER A 65 13.12 -0.46 0.68
C SER A 65 11.99 -0.24 -0.32
N PRO A 66 11.19 -1.25 -0.66
CA PRO A 66 10.01 -1.06 -1.49
C PRO A 66 8.96 -0.15 -0.85
N TYR A 67 9.07 0.07 0.46
CA TYR A 67 8.18 0.97 1.21
C TYR A 67 8.60 2.44 1.17
N ALA A 68 9.79 2.78 0.64
CA ALA A 68 10.21 4.15 0.38
C ALA A 68 9.71 4.60 -1.01
N ILE A 69 8.40 4.88 -1.11
CA ILE A 69 7.71 5.15 -2.37
C ILE A 69 8.18 6.49 -2.96
N GLN A 70 8.62 6.47 -4.21
CA GLN A 70 8.96 7.68 -4.96
C GLN A 70 7.75 8.26 -5.71
N ASP A 71 6.94 7.41 -6.34
CA ASP A 71 5.74 7.80 -7.09
C ASP A 71 4.61 6.79 -6.90
N TYR A 72 3.52 7.21 -6.25
CA TYR A 72 2.35 6.36 -6.02
C TYR A 72 1.60 5.93 -7.29
N ARG A 73 1.81 6.64 -8.41
CA ARG A 73 1.14 6.38 -9.69
C ARG A 73 2.04 5.69 -10.70
N GLY A 74 3.33 5.56 -10.37
CA GLY A 74 4.33 4.90 -11.20
C GLY A 74 4.42 3.39 -10.93
N ILE A 75 4.98 2.66 -11.89
CA ILE A 75 5.44 1.28 -11.77
C ILE A 75 6.96 1.29 -11.65
N ASN A 76 7.50 0.47 -10.75
CA ASN A 76 8.95 0.29 -10.64
C ASN A 76 9.51 -0.29 -11.95
N PRO A 77 10.40 0.45 -12.64
CA PRO A 77 10.92 0.01 -13.93
C PRO A 77 11.75 -1.29 -13.86
N GLU A 78 12.24 -1.66 -12.66
CA GLU A 78 12.91 -2.95 -12.45
C GLU A 78 11.94 -4.14 -12.60
N TYR A 79 10.64 -3.96 -12.34
CA TYR A 79 9.64 -5.02 -12.42
C TYR A 79 9.02 -5.17 -13.80
N GLY A 80 9.07 -4.12 -14.61
CA GLY A 80 8.48 -4.05 -15.95
C GLY A 80 7.70 -2.77 -16.20
N THR A 81 6.83 -2.80 -17.19
CA THR A 81 5.96 -1.67 -17.57
C THR A 81 4.59 -1.77 -16.90
N ARG A 82 3.75 -0.74 -17.08
CA ARG A 82 2.34 -0.78 -16.65
C ARG A 82 1.56 -1.85 -17.41
N GLU A 83 1.87 -2.06 -18.67
CA GLU A 83 1.28 -3.09 -19.51
C GLU A 83 1.65 -4.50 -19.03
N ASP A 84 2.92 -4.71 -18.61
CA ASP A 84 3.36 -5.97 -18.01
C ASP A 84 2.61 -6.25 -16.69
N PHE A 85 2.36 -5.20 -15.88
CA PHE A 85 1.58 -5.33 -14.65
C PHE A 85 0.12 -5.68 -14.93
N ILE A 86 -0.53 -5.01 -15.88
CA ILE A 86 -1.92 -5.32 -16.28
C ILE A 86 -2.01 -6.77 -16.78
N HIS A 87 -1.07 -7.18 -17.62
CA HIS A 87 -1.01 -8.54 -18.14
C HIS A 87 -0.85 -9.59 -17.01
N LEU A 88 -0.03 -9.31 -16.00
CA LEU A 88 0.10 -10.17 -14.83
C LEU A 88 -1.24 -10.28 -14.07
N VAL A 89 -1.94 -9.16 -13.84
CA VAL A 89 -3.24 -9.17 -13.15
C VAL A 89 -4.27 -9.99 -13.94
N ASP A 90 -4.33 -9.81 -15.26
CA ASP A 90 -5.20 -10.61 -16.14
C ASP A 90 -4.87 -12.12 -16.05
N ALA A 91 -3.58 -12.46 -16.00
CA ALA A 91 -3.13 -13.86 -15.85
C ALA A 91 -3.48 -14.45 -14.46
N ILE A 92 -3.46 -13.65 -13.40
CA ILE A 92 -3.94 -14.01 -12.05
C ILE A 92 -5.44 -14.31 -12.11
N HIS A 93 -6.23 -13.39 -12.70
CA HIS A 93 -7.68 -13.53 -12.86
C HIS A 93 -8.05 -14.76 -13.69
N ALA A 94 -7.33 -15.04 -14.79
CA ALA A 94 -7.55 -16.21 -15.64
C ALA A 94 -7.41 -17.55 -14.88
N ARG A 95 -6.70 -17.56 -13.75
CA ARG A 95 -6.54 -18.72 -12.85
C ARG A 95 -7.54 -18.75 -11.69
N GLY A 96 -8.53 -17.85 -11.70
CA GLY A 96 -9.53 -17.72 -10.64
C GLY A 96 -8.93 -17.25 -9.30
N MET A 97 -7.83 -16.48 -9.33
CA MET A 97 -7.25 -15.79 -8.18
C MET A 97 -7.58 -14.30 -8.27
N LYS A 98 -7.45 -13.61 -7.15
CA LYS A 98 -7.54 -12.14 -7.07
C LYS A 98 -6.16 -11.54 -6.88
N CYS A 99 -6.01 -10.25 -7.22
CA CYS A 99 -4.78 -9.49 -7.04
C CYS A 99 -5.02 -8.28 -6.14
N ILE A 100 -4.27 -8.14 -5.06
CA ILE A 100 -4.23 -6.92 -4.26
C ILE A 100 -2.81 -6.35 -4.25
N ILE A 101 -2.69 -5.03 -4.14
CA ILE A 101 -1.39 -4.35 -4.03
C ILE A 101 -1.23 -3.68 -2.67
N ASP A 102 0.03 -3.51 -2.28
CA ASP A 102 0.40 -2.76 -1.08
C ASP A 102 0.29 -1.25 -1.32
N VAL A 103 -0.38 -0.52 -0.43
CA VAL A 103 -0.45 0.94 -0.45
C VAL A 103 0.18 1.51 0.82
N VAL A 104 1.20 2.34 0.65
CA VAL A 104 2.04 2.89 1.72
C VAL A 104 1.69 4.35 1.91
N TYR A 105 0.59 4.62 2.63
CA TYR A 105 0.00 5.97 2.69
C TYR A 105 0.37 6.76 3.95
N ASN A 106 1.16 6.17 4.86
CA ASN A 106 1.71 6.91 5.99
C ASN A 106 2.91 7.80 5.58
N HIS A 107 3.72 7.37 4.61
CA HIS A 107 4.99 8.01 4.29
C HIS A 107 5.40 7.81 2.84
N THR A 108 6.37 8.60 2.39
CA THR A 108 7.04 8.48 1.08
C THR A 108 8.55 8.50 1.26
N SER A 109 9.32 8.24 0.17
CA SER A 109 10.73 8.62 0.14
C SER A 109 10.91 10.14 0.20
N PRO A 110 12.04 10.65 0.73
CA PRO A 110 12.29 12.09 0.79
C PRO A 110 12.37 12.78 -0.58
N ASP A 111 12.76 12.02 -1.62
CA ASP A 111 12.82 12.46 -3.02
C ASP A 111 11.58 12.06 -3.84
N SER A 112 10.43 11.90 -3.18
CA SER A 112 9.19 11.54 -3.86
C SER A 112 8.63 12.67 -4.73
N VAL A 113 7.79 12.31 -5.69
CA VAL A 113 7.04 13.28 -6.50
C VAL A 113 6.27 14.25 -5.61
N LEU A 114 5.62 13.75 -4.54
CA LEU A 114 4.88 14.60 -3.61
C LEU A 114 5.80 15.53 -2.81
N ALA A 115 6.97 15.06 -2.37
CA ALA A 115 7.91 15.90 -1.64
C ALA A 115 8.40 17.10 -2.47
N HIS A 116 8.48 16.94 -3.79
CA HIS A 116 8.84 18.01 -4.71
C HIS A 116 7.68 18.91 -5.12
N THR A 117 6.47 18.36 -5.25
CA THR A 117 5.31 19.12 -5.77
C THR A 117 4.45 19.73 -4.66
N HIS A 118 4.42 19.10 -3.49
CA HIS A 118 3.58 19.46 -2.34
C HIS A 118 4.33 19.28 -1.01
N PRO A 119 5.47 19.96 -0.82
CA PRO A 119 6.24 19.83 0.43
C PRO A 119 5.44 20.16 1.68
N GLU A 120 4.40 21.00 1.57
CA GLU A 120 3.48 21.35 2.65
C GLU A 120 2.62 20.18 3.15
N TRP A 121 2.50 19.08 2.41
CA TRP A 121 1.70 17.90 2.79
C TRP A 121 2.44 16.92 3.69
N PHE A 122 3.62 17.31 4.17
CA PHE A 122 4.45 16.44 5.01
C PHE A 122 4.49 16.93 6.46
N PHE A 123 4.73 16.01 7.38
CA PHE A 123 5.10 16.33 8.73
C PHE A 123 6.45 17.07 8.73
N HIS A 124 6.53 18.19 9.44
CA HIS A 124 7.74 19.00 9.56
C HIS A 124 8.31 18.96 10.99
N ASP A 125 9.63 18.91 11.09
CA ASP A 125 10.34 19.05 12.36
C ASP A 125 10.31 20.50 12.87
N GLU A 126 10.88 20.74 14.05
CA GLU A 126 10.97 22.09 14.66
C GLU A 126 11.77 23.08 13.80
N GLN A 127 12.56 22.61 12.87
CA GLN A 127 13.32 23.42 11.91
C GLN A 127 12.55 23.65 10.60
N GLY A 128 11.33 23.16 10.48
CA GLY A 128 10.48 23.30 9.30
C GLY A 128 10.91 22.40 8.11
N ARG A 129 11.57 21.28 8.37
CA ARG A 129 12.00 20.33 7.33
C ARG A 129 11.07 19.12 7.32
N PRO A 130 10.72 18.56 6.14
CA PRO A 130 10.01 17.29 6.07
C PRO A 130 10.69 16.22 6.93
N SER A 131 9.92 15.53 7.77
CA SER A 131 10.46 14.64 8.77
C SER A 131 9.55 13.41 9.00
N ARG A 132 9.84 12.64 10.02
CA ARG A 132 9.16 11.37 10.36
C ARG A 132 9.01 11.23 11.87
N HIS A 133 8.01 10.50 12.29
CA HIS A 133 7.77 10.20 13.71
C HIS A 133 8.63 9.03 14.23
N VAL A 134 8.96 8.06 13.34
CA VAL A 134 9.77 6.90 13.70
C VAL A 134 11.21 7.12 13.27
N ALA A 135 12.11 7.39 14.21
CA ALA A 135 13.50 7.76 13.92
C ALA A 135 14.26 6.73 13.07
N ASP A 136 13.98 5.43 13.27
CA ASP A 136 14.62 4.33 12.54
C ASP A 136 14.19 4.20 11.07
N TRP A 137 13.18 4.96 10.66
CA TRP A 137 12.69 5.00 9.27
C TRP A 137 13.34 6.13 8.47
N TRP A 138 14.67 6.23 8.52
CA TRP A 138 15.42 7.37 7.95
C TRP A 138 15.33 7.51 6.43
N ASP A 139 14.83 6.50 5.72
CA ASP A 139 14.61 6.45 4.28
C ASP A 139 13.24 6.98 3.85
N VAL A 140 12.44 7.49 4.79
CA VAL A 140 11.10 8.02 4.52
C VAL A 140 10.81 9.31 5.27
N VAL A 141 9.78 10.03 4.83
CA VAL A 141 9.17 11.21 5.45
C VAL A 141 7.66 11.00 5.53
N ASP A 142 7.05 11.38 6.67
CA ASP A 142 5.65 11.13 6.95
C ASP A 142 4.73 12.17 6.30
N LEU A 143 3.57 11.73 5.83
CA LEU A 143 2.52 12.57 5.28
C LEU A 143 1.67 13.19 6.40
N ASP A 144 1.22 14.44 6.20
CA ASP A 144 0.34 15.16 7.11
C ASP A 144 -1.09 15.19 6.61
N TYR A 145 -1.93 14.35 7.17
CA TYR A 145 -3.35 14.20 6.82
C TYR A 145 -4.25 15.35 7.33
N THR A 146 -3.71 16.41 7.91
CA THR A 146 -4.46 17.66 8.14
C THR A 146 -4.79 18.35 6.83
N HIS A 147 -4.02 18.10 5.75
CA HIS A 147 -4.23 18.61 4.41
C HIS A 147 -5.25 17.78 3.63
N LYS A 148 -6.42 18.35 3.36
CA LYS A 148 -7.51 17.64 2.66
C LYS A 148 -7.25 17.41 1.16
N GLU A 149 -6.40 18.21 0.56
CA GLU A 149 -5.91 18.05 -0.82
C GLU A 149 -5.09 16.75 -0.97
N LEU A 150 -4.30 16.38 0.04
CA LEU A 150 -3.62 15.09 0.11
C LEU A 150 -4.63 13.93 0.06
N TRP A 151 -5.76 14.06 0.81
CA TRP A 151 -6.82 13.04 0.78
C TRP A 151 -7.34 12.82 -0.63
N ARG A 152 -7.62 13.91 -1.35
CA ARG A 152 -8.12 13.84 -2.73
C ARG A 152 -7.10 13.13 -3.63
N TYR A 153 -5.84 13.54 -3.57
CA TYR A 153 -4.77 12.92 -4.35
C TYR A 153 -4.66 11.41 -4.10
N GLN A 154 -4.68 10.98 -2.83
CA GLN A 154 -4.57 9.57 -2.46
C GLN A 154 -5.81 8.77 -2.86
N ILE A 155 -7.01 9.31 -2.69
CA ILE A 155 -8.25 8.65 -3.11
C ILE A 155 -8.30 8.49 -4.64
N ASP A 156 -7.93 9.52 -5.39
CA ASP A 156 -7.87 9.44 -6.86
C ASP A 156 -6.83 8.41 -7.32
N THR A 157 -5.73 8.28 -6.58
CA THR A 157 -4.71 7.25 -6.82
C THR A 157 -5.24 5.83 -6.53
N LEU A 158 -5.98 5.64 -5.44
CA LEU A 158 -6.65 4.36 -5.15
C LEU A 158 -7.66 3.99 -6.24
N LYS A 159 -8.48 4.96 -6.68
CA LYS A 159 -9.46 4.75 -7.77
C LYS A 159 -8.78 4.32 -9.07
N MET A 160 -7.67 4.97 -9.42
CA MET A 160 -6.87 4.61 -10.59
C MET A 160 -6.35 3.16 -10.54
N TRP A 161 -5.87 2.71 -9.37
CA TRP A 161 -5.40 1.33 -9.21
C TRP A 161 -6.56 0.33 -9.09
N ALA A 162 -7.68 0.71 -8.50
CA ALA A 162 -8.87 -0.12 -8.39
C ALA A 162 -9.50 -0.48 -9.75
N GLU A 163 -9.21 0.27 -10.81
CA GLU A 163 -9.57 -0.14 -12.18
C GLU A 163 -8.86 -1.42 -12.62
N ILE A 164 -7.71 -1.76 -12.01
CA ILE A 164 -6.86 -2.87 -12.41
C ILE A 164 -6.91 -4.01 -11.38
N VAL A 165 -6.77 -3.70 -10.07
CA VAL A 165 -6.64 -4.70 -8.99
C VAL A 165 -7.92 -4.89 -8.21
N ASP A 166 -8.01 -5.96 -7.43
CA ASP A 166 -9.20 -6.33 -6.65
C ASP A 166 -9.20 -5.74 -5.24
N GLY A 167 -8.10 -5.09 -4.83
CA GLY A 167 -8.03 -4.51 -3.51
C GLY A 167 -6.65 -4.04 -3.10
N PHE A 168 -6.55 -3.67 -1.83
CA PHE A 168 -5.38 -3.05 -1.24
C PHE A 168 -5.02 -3.69 0.11
N ARG A 169 -3.72 -3.92 0.32
CA ARG A 169 -3.16 -4.09 1.65
C ARG A 169 -2.60 -2.74 2.09
N CYS A 170 -3.11 -2.21 3.18
CA CYS A 170 -2.79 -0.88 3.66
C CYS A 170 -1.69 -0.96 4.72
N ASP A 171 -0.50 -0.48 4.35
CA ASP A 171 0.70 -0.46 5.19
C ASP A 171 0.48 0.47 6.38
N VAL A 172 0.88 -0.01 7.58
CA VAL A 172 0.70 0.69 8.88
C VAL A 172 -0.62 1.48 8.95
N ALA A 173 -1.72 0.82 8.60
CA ALA A 173 -3.04 1.45 8.42
C ALA A 173 -3.48 2.27 9.65
N SER A 174 -3.06 1.88 10.85
CA SER A 174 -3.34 2.59 12.10
C SER A 174 -2.63 3.95 12.21
N SER A 175 -1.61 4.21 11.39
CA SER A 175 -0.90 5.49 11.34
C SER A 175 -1.51 6.51 10.37
N VAL A 176 -2.59 6.12 9.67
CA VAL A 176 -3.36 6.98 8.77
C VAL A 176 -4.76 7.18 9.36
N PRO A 177 -5.38 8.38 9.28
CA PRO A 177 -6.67 8.64 9.90
C PRO A 177 -7.77 7.67 9.45
N LEU A 178 -8.55 7.14 10.39
CA LEU A 178 -9.68 6.27 10.11
C LEU A 178 -10.71 6.92 9.18
N ASP A 179 -10.95 8.22 9.37
CA ASP A 179 -11.87 9.00 8.52
C ASP A 179 -11.41 9.03 7.06
N PHE A 180 -10.08 9.08 6.83
CA PHE A 180 -9.53 8.95 5.48
C PHE A 180 -9.85 7.58 4.88
N TRP A 181 -9.60 6.49 5.61
CA TRP A 181 -9.89 5.13 5.11
C TRP A 181 -11.37 4.94 4.83
N THR A 182 -12.23 5.48 5.70
CA THR A 182 -13.69 5.41 5.51
C THR A 182 -14.11 6.14 4.23
N ALA A 183 -13.61 7.35 4.00
CA ALA A 183 -13.88 8.13 2.79
C ALA A 183 -13.29 7.43 1.54
N ALA A 184 -12.05 6.93 1.63
CA ALA A 184 -11.40 6.22 0.54
C ALA A 184 -12.18 4.98 0.12
N ARG A 185 -12.63 4.17 1.09
CA ARG A 185 -13.44 2.98 0.82
C ARG A 185 -14.74 3.32 0.09
N GLN A 186 -15.47 4.35 0.56
CA GLN A 186 -16.72 4.81 -0.07
C GLN A 186 -16.51 5.26 -1.52
N GLU A 187 -15.45 6.02 -1.78
CA GLU A 187 -15.14 6.52 -3.12
C GLU A 187 -14.67 5.40 -4.06
N VAL A 188 -13.82 4.49 -3.58
CA VAL A 188 -13.33 3.36 -4.37
C VAL A 188 -14.44 2.38 -4.71
N GLU A 189 -15.42 2.19 -3.84
CA GLU A 189 -16.60 1.33 -4.09
C GLU A 189 -17.34 1.73 -5.37
N THR A 190 -17.29 3.02 -5.75
CA THR A 190 -17.91 3.51 -7.00
C THR A 190 -17.18 3.03 -8.26
N VAL A 191 -15.92 2.65 -8.16
CA VAL A 191 -15.07 2.16 -9.26
C VAL A 191 -14.96 0.63 -9.23
N ARG A 192 -14.72 0.08 -8.05
CA ARG A 192 -14.56 -1.36 -7.82
C ARG A 192 -15.49 -1.83 -6.69
N PRO A 193 -16.75 -2.16 -6.97
CA PRO A 193 -17.64 -2.75 -5.98
C PRO A 193 -17.05 -4.05 -5.42
N GLY A 194 -17.06 -4.19 -4.10
CA GLY A 194 -16.46 -5.34 -3.41
C GLY A 194 -14.93 -5.33 -3.39
N CYS A 195 -14.31 -4.16 -3.51
CA CYS A 195 -12.87 -3.98 -3.34
C CYS A 195 -12.42 -4.49 -1.95
N ILE A 196 -11.34 -5.28 -1.92
CA ILE A 196 -10.78 -5.89 -0.70
C ILE A 196 -9.88 -4.86 0.02
N TRP A 197 -10.05 -4.76 1.34
CA TRP A 197 -9.25 -3.86 2.18
C TRP A 197 -8.61 -4.62 3.34
N LEU A 198 -7.32 -4.91 3.23
CA LEU A 198 -6.53 -5.60 4.25
C LEU A 198 -5.67 -4.59 5.01
N ALA A 199 -5.93 -4.40 6.30
CA ALA A 199 -5.11 -3.53 7.13
C ALA A 199 -3.88 -4.25 7.68
N GLU A 200 -2.71 -3.61 7.62
CA GLU A 200 -1.66 -3.90 8.57
C GLU A 200 -1.89 -3.08 9.84
N SER A 201 -2.12 -3.77 10.96
CA SER A 201 -2.20 -3.14 12.28
C SER A 201 -1.25 -3.84 13.23
N VAL A 202 -0.40 -3.06 13.90
CA VAL A 202 0.57 -3.59 14.86
C VAL A 202 0.12 -3.24 16.27
N HIS A 203 -0.75 -4.06 16.83
CA HIS A 203 -1.35 -3.87 18.16
C HIS A 203 -0.30 -3.58 19.25
N GLY A 204 0.86 -4.26 19.23
CA GLY A 204 1.95 -4.04 20.19
C GLY A 204 2.54 -2.64 20.16
N LEU A 205 2.51 -1.95 19.03
CA LEU A 205 3.01 -0.58 18.91
C LEU A 205 2.10 0.42 19.63
N HIS A 206 0.80 0.17 19.73
CA HIS A 206 -0.16 0.98 20.49
C HIS A 206 0.08 0.90 22.00
N VAL A 207 0.41 -0.27 22.49
CA VAL A 207 0.71 -0.52 23.92
C VAL A 207 2.01 0.18 24.32
N LEU A 208 2.99 0.30 23.42
CA LEU A 208 4.28 0.95 23.68
C LEU A 208 4.23 2.49 23.62
N GLY A 209 3.07 3.11 23.48
CA GLY A 209 2.90 4.55 23.58
C GLY A 209 3.18 5.32 22.30
N LEU A 210 3.16 4.68 21.13
CA LEU A 210 3.28 5.34 19.83
C LEU A 210 2.16 6.35 19.55
N ARG A 211 1.07 6.36 20.34
CA ARG A 211 0.13 7.49 20.38
C ARG A 211 0.82 8.83 20.57
N LYS A 212 1.98 8.87 21.25
CA LYS A 212 2.81 10.07 21.41
C LYS A 212 3.60 10.43 20.15
N MET A 213 3.65 9.54 19.17
CA MET A 213 4.41 9.70 17.93
C MET A 213 3.53 10.16 16.75
N GLY A 214 2.34 10.71 17.03
CA GLY A 214 1.46 11.27 16.01
C GLY A 214 0.63 10.23 15.23
N ALA A 215 0.70 8.93 15.61
CA ALA A 215 -0.18 7.93 15.04
C ALA A 215 -1.65 8.29 15.34
N TYR A 216 -2.47 8.39 14.32
CA TYR A 216 -3.92 8.61 14.43
C TYR A 216 -4.65 7.35 14.93
N CYS A 217 -4.03 6.62 15.82
CA CYS A 217 -4.40 5.29 16.23
C CYS A 217 -5.87 5.16 16.58
N ALA A 218 -6.61 4.71 15.60
CA ALA A 218 -7.77 3.93 15.90
C ALA A 218 -7.35 2.70 16.72
N THR A 219 -8.14 2.27 17.68
CA THR A 219 -8.00 0.94 18.25
C THR A 219 -8.19 -0.09 17.12
N ASP A 220 -7.62 -1.30 17.25
CA ASP A 220 -7.88 -2.36 16.27
C ASP A 220 -9.38 -2.54 16.02
N THR A 221 -10.20 -2.39 17.07
CA THR A 221 -11.66 -2.47 16.97
C THR A 221 -12.26 -1.38 16.08
N GLU A 222 -11.69 -0.18 16.06
CA GLU A 222 -12.13 0.91 15.19
C GLU A 222 -11.66 0.70 13.76
N LEU A 223 -10.42 0.22 13.56
CA LEU A 223 -9.90 -0.16 12.24
C LEU A 223 -10.78 -1.22 11.57
N TYR A 224 -11.24 -2.23 12.30
CA TYR A 224 -12.12 -3.27 11.77
C TYR A 224 -13.44 -2.75 11.18
N ARG A 225 -13.82 -1.50 11.44
CA ARG A 225 -15.01 -0.88 10.82
C ARG A 225 -14.74 -0.40 9.40
N ALA A 226 -13.49 -0.15 9.03
CA ALA A 226 -13.10 0.32 7.71
C ALA A 226 -12.41 -0.76 6.86
N PHE A 227 -12.08 -1.93 7.44
CA PHE A 227 -11.30 -2.98 6.77
C PHE A 227 -12.02 -4.34 6.81
N ASP A 228 -11.65 -5.23 5.88
CA ASP A 228 -12.17 -6.59 5.73
C ASP A 228 -11.38 -7.66 6.59
#